data_1d6beac7c643a26730b9614c4c4f3141
#
_entry.id   1d6beac7c643a26730b9614c4c4f3141
#
_cell.length_a   1.000
_cell.length_b   1.000
_cell.length_c   1.000
_cell.angle_alpha   90.00
_cell.angle_beta   90.00
_cell.angle_gamma   90.00
#
_symmetry.space_group_name_H-M   'P 1'
#
loop_
_entity.id
_entity.type
_entity.pdbx_description
1 polymer ?
#
loop_
_entity_poly.entity_id
_entity_poly.type
_entity_poly.pdbx_seq_one_letter_code
_entity_poly.pdbx_strand_id
1 'polypeptide(L)'
;MKIIFAGGGTAGHVEPALAVAGIWRERYPKDLIEFIGTSKGLENQLVPAANFKLSQIPKVVMPRKISPSVIGAPFAFAKALTASRQIIKGSDLLIGFGGYVSAPAYLAAKSLKIPFVVHEANAKPGFANRLGARLTPNVAVAQAVESGALSSALITGIPLRSDVAKAFASSAADWAKARANAKVSLGFSPTAPLVLAFFGSQGSVALNAVIEKSLPSLLSNGGQLLHAVGKLNPLPKSQERYKSTAYIEDMATAYLAADLIISRSGAISCSEINALGRYALFIPLPIGNGEQRFNANQVITQGRGEVIDQELFSPSWIASNLSRLFAKSADSPLAGSDSDLTASEKIVNFMEYALARKRD
;
A
#
# COMPACT_ATOMS: atom_id res chain seq x y z
N MET A 1 11.25 23.19 11.07
CA MET A 1 9.97 23.42 10.36
C MET A 1 8.89 22.50 10.95
N LYS A 2 7.61 22.76 10.61
CA LYS A 2 6.49 21.86 10.95
C LYS A 2 5.90 21.28 9.66
N ILE A 3 6.01 19.98 9.47
CA ILE A 3 5.53 19.27 8.27
C ILE A 3 4.33 18.41 8.65
N ILE A 4 3.27 18.52 7.87
CA ILE A 4 2.03 17.74 8.07
C ILE A 4 1.91 16.68 7.00
N PHE A 5 1.65 15.44 7.42
CA PHE A 5 1.38 14.29 6.56
C PHE A 5 -0.10 13.92 6.65
N ALA A 6 -0.81 13.89 5.54
CA ALA A 6 -2.22 13.48 5.47
C ALA A 6 -2.36 12.18 4.68
N GLY A 7 -2.61 11.10 5.39
CA GLY A 7 -2.83 9.77 4.81
C GLY A 7 -3.49 8.87 5.82
N GLY A 8 -4.62 8.27 5.49
CA GLY A 8 -5.34 7.47 6.48
C GLY A 8 -6.34 6.50 5.88
N GLY A 9 -6.87 5.65 6.77
CA GLY A 9 -7.86 4.62 6.47
C GLY A 9 -7.25 3.27 6.16
N THR A 10 -6.34 3.16 5.22
CA THR A 10 -5.73 1.88 4.79
C THR A 10 -4.21 1.96 4.77
N ALA A 11 -3.54 0.81 4.81
CA ALA A 11 -2.09 0.71 4.67
C ALA A 11 -1.57 1.42 3.40
N GLY A 12 -2.32 1.34 2.30
CA GLY A 12 -1.96 1.97 1.02
C GLY A 12 -1.79 3.50 1.06
N HIS A 13 -2.31 4.19 2.07
CA HIS A 13 -2.10 5.63 2.26
C HIS A 13 -1.15 5.94 3.40
N VAL A 14 -1.09 5.08 4.42
CA VAL A 14 -0.32 5.31 5.64
C VAL A 14 1.15 4.90 5.46
N GLU A 15 1.41 3.74 4.88
CA GLU A 15 2.77 3.22 4.70
C GLU A 15 3.67 4.11 3.82
N PRO A 16 3.20 4.60 2.63
CA PRO A 16 3.99 5.55 1.85
C PRO A 16 4.27 6.85 2.60
N ALA A 17 3.28 7.33 3.37
CA ALA A 17 3.45 8.53 4.16
C ALA A 17 4.52 8.34 5.26
N LEU A 18 4.52 7.17 5.92
CA LEU A 18 5.54 6.82 6.92
C LEU A 18 6.93 6.67 6.31
N ALA A 19 7.04 6.06 5.13
CA ALA A 19 8.32 5.92 4.43
C ALA A 19 8.94 7.28 4.10
N VAL A 20 8.15 8.22 3.56
CA VAL A 20 8.60 9.58 3.24
C VAL A 20 8.91 10.37 4.52
N ALA A 21 8.08 10.24 5.57
CA ALA A 21 8.31 10.90 6.86
C ALA A 21 9.59 10.40 7.55
N GLY A 22 9.93 9.12 7.37
CA GLY A 22 11.18 8.53 7.84
C GLY A 22 12.40 9.23 7.23
N ILE A 23 12.45 9.34 5.89
CA ILE A 23 13.52 10.03 5.16
C ILE A 23 13.58 11.52 5.54
N TRP A 24 12.42 12.17 5.66
CA TRP A 24 12.39 13.58 6.13
C TRP A 24 13.00 13.73 7.51
N ARG A 25 12.65 12.87 8.47
CA ARG A 25 13.18 12.89 9.84
C ARG A 25 14.69 12.64 9.88
N GLU A 26 15.20 11.74 9.06
CA GLU A 26 16.64 11.50 8.94
C GLU A 26 17.39 12.72 8.40
N ARG A 27 16.83 13.41 7.40
CA ARG A 27 17.42 14.59 6.77
C ARG A 27 17.29 15.85 7.64
N TYR A 28 16.17 15.97 8.35
CA TYR A 28 15.82 17.14 9.18
C TYR A 28 15.37 16.73 10.60
N PRO A 29 16.30 16.27 11.46
CA PRO A 29 15.96 15.68 12.75
C PRO A 29 15.35 16.67 13.77
N LYS A 30 15.45 17.98 13.51
CA LYS A 30 14.86 19.04 14.36
C LYS A 30 13.46 19.48 13.93
N ASP A 31 12.97 18.98 12.79
CA ASP A 31 11.66 19.34 12.28
C ASP A 31 10.56 18.58 13.02
N LEU A 32 9.41 19.25 13.18
CA LEU A 32 8.22 18.64 13.76
C LEU A 32 7.42 17.96 12.65
N ILE A 33 7.21 16.67 12.80
CA ILE A 33 6.40 15.87 11.89
C ILE A 33 5.11 15.47 12.60
N GLU A 34 3.97 15.80 11.99
CA GLU A 34 2.65 15.47 12.51
C GLU A 34 1.77 14.87 11.43
N PHE A 35 1.09 13.76 11.76
CA PHE A 35 0.16 13.09 10.86
C PHE A 35 -1.27 13.51 11.14
N ILE A 36 -2.09 13.59 10.09
CA ILE A 36 -3.55 13.72 10.17
C ILE A 36 -4.16 12.37 9.80
N GLY A 37 -4.99 11.84 10.70
CA GLY A 37 -5.73 10.61 10.53
C GLY A 37 -7.16 10.71 11.04
N THR A 38 -7.83 9.56 11.15
CA THR A 38 -9.16 9.42 11.78
C THR A 38 -9.09 8.47 12.96
N SER A 39 -10.11 8.44 13.81
CA SER A 39 -10.15 7.57 14.99
C SER A 39 -10.29 6.07 14.70
N LYS A 40 -10.50 5.65 13.45
CA LYS A 40 -10.84 4.26 13.07
C LYS A 40 -9.97 3.68 11.94
N GLY A 41 -8.89 4.33 11.54
CA GLY A 41 -8.00 3.83 10.49
C GLY A 41 -6.74 3.13 11.03
N LEU A 42 -5.99 2.49 10.14
CA LEU A 42 -4.71 1.85 10.49
C LEU A 42 -3.66 2.85 10.98
N GLU A 43 -3.80 4.11 10.63
CA GLU A 43 -2.94 5.20 11.11
C GLU A 43 -2.85 5.25 12.63
N ASN A 44 -3.90 4.82 13.36
CA ASN A 44 -3.90 4.82 14.84
C ASN A 44 -2.93 3.79 15.46
N GLN A 45 -2.53 2.79 14.70
CA GLN A 45 -1.54 1.80 15.12
C GLN A 45 -0.17 2.12 14.53
N LEU A 46 -0.10 2.37 13.22
CA LEU A 46 1.14 2.48 12.47
C LEU A 46 1.90 3.79 12.77
N VAL A 47 1.20 4.92 12.87
CA VAL A 47 1.84 6.22 13.08
C VAL A 47 2.51 6.32 14.46
N PRO A 48 1.83 5.98 15.58
CA PRO A 48 2.47 5.96 16.90
C PRO A 48 3.58 4.89 17.00
N ALA A 49 3.41 3.71 16.38
CA ALA A 49 4.44 2.68 16.36
C ALA A 49 5.73 3.15 15.66
N ALA A 50 5.62 4.05 14.68
CA ALA A 50 6.76 4.70 14.01
C ALA A 50 7.28 5.94 14.77
N ASN A 51 6.81 6.20 15.98
CA ASN A 51 7.17 7.35 16.82
C ASN A 51 6.89 8.71 16.13
N PHE A 52 5.73 8.83 15.46
CA PHE A 52 5.22 10.10 14.97
C PHE A 52 3.96 10.53 15.71
N LYS A 53 3.75 11.84 15.79
CA LYS A 53 2.53 12.42 16.35
C LYS A 53 1.36 12.21 15.38
N LEU A 54 0.22 11.74 15.90
CA LEU A 54 -1.04 11.60 15.16
C LEU A 54 -2.08 12.56 15.74
N SER A 55 -2.63 13.41 14.90
CA SER A 55 -3.80 14.24 15.20
C SER A 55 -5.00 13.73 14.41
N GLN A 56 -6.14 13.63 15.08
CA GLN A 56 -7.35 13.04 14.49
C GLN A 56 -8.34 14.09 14.05
N ILE A 57 -8.96 13.87 12.89
CA ILE A 57 -10.11 14.63 12.40
C ILE A 57 -11.34 13.73 12.27
N PRO A 58 -12.56 14.26 12.28
CA PRO A 58 -13.76 13.48 12.00
C PRO A 58 -13.68 12.76 10.66
N LYS A 59 -14.05 11.47 10.63
CA LYS A 59 -14.06 10.69 9.40
C LYS A 59 -15.15 11.22 8.47
N VAL A 60 -14.78 11.62 7.26
CA VAL A 60 -15.71 12.00 6.20
C VAL A 60 -15.89 10.82 5.27
N VAL A 61 -17.07 10.22 5.27
CA VAL A 61 -17.44 9.18 4.32
C VAL A 61 -18.23 9.84 3.19
N MET A 62 -17.67 9.86 1.99
CA MET A 62 -18.41 10.29 0.80
C MET A 62 -19.39 9.18 0.42
N PRO A 63 -20.70 9.42 0.43
CA PRO A 63 -21.68 8.41 0.06
C PRO A 63 -21.49 8.02 -1.40
N ARG A 64 -21.38 6.72 -1.67
CA ARG A 64 -21.26 6.18 -3.04
C ARG A 64 -22.62 5.98 -3.71
N LYS A 65 -23.70 6.01 -2.94
CA LYS A 65 -25.08 5.91 -3.40
C LYS A 65 -25.90 6.96 -2.67
N ILE A 66 -26.98 7.41 -3.29
CA ILE A 66 -27.95 8.31 -2.65
C ILE A 66 -28.57 7.56 -1.49
N SER A 67 -28.31 8.02 -0.27
CA SER A 67 -28.82 7.45 0.98
C SER A 67 -29.05 8.58 1.99
N PRO A 68 -29.81 8.42 3.06
CA PRO A 68 -30.06 9.46 4.06
C PRO A 68 -28.76 10.03 4.68
N SER A 69 -27.65 9.27 4.65
CA SER A 69 -26.35 9.74 5.11
C SER A 69 -25.75 10.89 4.27
N VAL A 70 -26.26 11.14 3.06
CA VAL A 70 -25.88 12.29 2.22
C VAL A 70 -26.19 13.62 2.92
N ILE A 71 -27.29 13.70 3.68
CA ILE A 71 -27.73 14.93 4.36
C ILE A 71 -26.73 15.38 5.41
N GLY A 72 -26.10 14.45 6.14
CA GLY A 72 -25.10 14.76 7.17
C GLY A 72 -23.67 14.97 6.64
N ALA A 73 -23.40 14.60 5.38
CA ALA A 73 -22.06 14.65 4.81
C ALA A 73 -21.46 16.08 4.77
N PRO A 74 -22.19 17.15 4.41
CA PRO A 74 -21.67 18.52 4.42
C PRO A 74 -21.22 18.96 5.82
N PHE A 75 -22.00 18.64 6.86
CA PHE A 75 -21.66 18.99 8.25
C PHE A 75 -20.42 18.21 8.74
N ALA A 76 -20.36 16.92 8.43
CA ALA A 76 -19.18 16.11 8.75
C ALA A 76 -17.94 16.65 8.04
N PHE A 77 -18.07 17.05 6.78
CA PHE A 77 -16.99 17.65 6.01
C PHE A 77 -16.54 19.01 6.60
N ALA A 78 -17.49 19.88 6.95
CA ALA A 78 -17.19 21.19 7.58
C ALA A 78 -16.44 21.02 8.92
N LYS A 79 -16.87 20.05 9.76
CA LYS A 79 -16.15 19.72 11.01
C LYS A 79 -14.72 19.21 10.73
N ALA A 80 -14.56 18.31 9.76
CA ALA A 80 -13.24 17.81 9.37
C ALA A 80 -12.34 18.91 8.80
N LEU A 81 -12.89 19.82 7.99
CA LEU A 81 -12.17 20.98 7.47
C LEU A 81 -11.71 21.92 8.59
N THR A 82 -12.59 22.23 9.55
CA THR A 82 -12.27 23.08 10.70
C THR A 82 -11.17 22.45 11.56
N ALA A 83 -11.28 21.16 11.87
CA ALA A 83 -10.26 20.41 12.60
C ALA A 83 -8.92 20.39 11.84
N SER A 84 -8.95 20.13 10.53
CA SER A 84 -7.75 20.17 9.68
C SER A 84 -7.09 21.55 9.70
N ARG A 85 -7.87 22.64 9.64
CA ARG A 85 -7.34 24.02 9.74
C ARG A 85 -6.62 24.27 11.06
N GLN A 86 -7.15 23.79 12.17
CA GLN A 86 -6.52 23.93 13.50
C GLN A 86 -5.16 23.21 13.56
N ILE A 87 -5.09 21.98 13.03
CA ILE A 87 -3.86 21.16 13.02
C ILE A 87 -2.79 21.78 12.10
N ILE A 88 -3.21 22.21 10.88
CA ILE A 88 -2.33 22.69 9.82
C ILE A 88 -1.85 24.14 10.10
N LYS A 89 -2.61 24.92 10.87
CA LYS A 89 -2.23 26.31 11.17
C LYS A 89 -0.81 26.39 11.74
N GLY A 90 0.02 27.25 11.12
CA GLY A 90 1.42 27.45 11.50
C GLY A 90 2.37 26.33 11.02
N SER A 91 1.92 25.41 10.15
CA SER A 91 2.83 24.50 9.47
C SER A 91 3.49 25.16 8.26
N ASP A 92 4.63 24.61 7.86
CA ASP A 92 5.40 25.09 6.71
C ASP A 92 4.96 24.38 5.41
N LEU A 93 4.60 23.10 5.50
CA LEU A 93 4.19 22.28 4.36
C LEU A 93 3.18 21.21 4.80
N LEU A 94 2.27 20.86 3.88
CA LEU A 94 1.43 19.65 3.94
C LEU A 94 1.80 18.71 2.79
N ILE A 95 1.87 17.41 3.03
CA ILE A 95 1.84 16.40 1.97
C ILE A 95 0.69 15.44 2.19
N GLY A 96 -0.05 15.12 1.13
CA GLY A 96 -1.17 14.18 1.18
C GLY A 96 -0.97 12.96 0.28
N PHE A 97 -1.35 11.80 0.81
CA PHE A 97 -1.24 10.49 0.14
C PHE A 97 -2.61 9.89 -0.22
N GLY A 98 -3.68 10.67 -0.07
CA GLY A 98 -5.04 10.22 -0.33
C GLY A 98 -5.80 9.72 0.91
N GLY A 99 -6.91 9.04 0.67
CA GLY A 99 -7.82 8.64 1.74
C GLY A 99 -8.78 9.75 2.18
N TYR A 100 -9.59 9.46 3.20
CA TYR A 100 -10.66 10.35 3.66
C TYR A 100 -10.16 11.65 4.31
N VAL A 101 -8.92 11.67 4.76
CA VAL A 101 -8.32 12.81 5.47
C VAL A 101 -7.71 13.85 4.54
N SER A 102 -7.28 13.45 3.35
CA SER A 102 -6.52 14.33 2.44
C SER A 102 -7.37 15.44 1.84
N ALA A 103 -8.62 15.20 1.46
CA ALA A 103 -9.46 16.23 0.86
C ALA A 103 -9.71 17.44 1.80
N PRO A 104 -10.17 17.27 3.06
CA PRO A 104 -10.27 18.40 3.99
C PRO A 104 -8.91 19.03 4.32
N ALA A 105 -7.81 18.24 4.37
CA ALA A 105 -6.47 18.76 4.60
C ALA A 105 -5.99 19.66 3.45
N TYR A 106 -6.20 19.29 2.19
CA TYR A 106 -5.85 20.13 1.03
C TYR A 106 -6.62 21.45 1.01
N LEU A 107 -7.93 21.42 1.27
CA LEU A 107 -8.72 22.64 1.34
C LEU A 107 -8.31 23.54 2.52
N ALA A 108 -7.98 22.93 3.65
CA ALA A 108 -7.46 23.66 4.81
C ALA A 108 -6.12 24.35 4.47
N ALA A 109 -5.17 23.63 3.89
CA ALA A 109 -3.88 24.17 3.48
C ALA A 109 -4.04 25.31 2.46
N LYS A 110 -4.89 25.12 1.43
CA LYS A 110 -5.19 26.17 0.45
C LYS A 110 -5.76 27.42 1.11
N SER A 111 -6.72 27.26 2.03
CA SER A 111 -7.35 28.40 2.73
C SER A 111 -6.39 29.14 3.67
N LEU A 112 -5.37 28.47 4.18
CA LEU A 112 -4.32 29.02 5.05
C LEU A 112 -3.10 29.51 4.26
N LYS A 113 -3.10 29.40 2.93
CA LYS A 113 -1.97 29.73 2.04
C LYS A 113 -0.70 28.94 2.39
N ILE A 114 -0.85 27.71 2.90
CA ILE A 114 0.25 26.80 3.19
C ILE A 114 0.49 25.94 1.93
N PRO A 115 1.74 25.87 1.42
CA PRO A 115 2.06 25.03 0.29
C PRO A 115 1.74 23.56 0.61
N PHE A 116 1.31 22.81 -0.41
CA PHE A 116 1.10 21.39 -0.21
C PHE A 116 1.44 20.58 -1.46
N VAL A 117 1.85 19.35 -1.22
CA VAL A 117 2.18 18.32 -2.20
C VAL A 117 1.09 17.26 -2.20
N VAL A 118 0.73 16.78 -3.37
CA VAL A 118 -0.15 15.61 -3.55
C VAL A 118 0.68 14.46 -4.10
N HIS A 119 0.62 13.29 -3.47
CA HIS A 119 1.17 12.05 -4.02
C HIS A 119 0.06 11.03 -4.27
N GLU A 120 0.02 10.46 -5.49
CA GLU A 120 -0.93 9.42 -5.87
C GLU A 120 -0.21 8.12 -6.23
N ALA A 121 -0.49 7.07 -5.47
CA ALA A 121 0.10 5.75 -5.65
C ALA A 121 -0.62 4.88 -6.69
N ASN A 122 -1.93 5.08 -6.89
CA ASN A 122 -2.72 4.25 -7.79
C ASN A 122 -2.63 4.72 -9.24
N ALA A 123 -2.66 3.77 -10.16
CA ALA A 123 -2.74 4.05 -11.60
C ALA A 123 -3.99 4.88 -11.97
N LYS A 124 -5.12 4.66 -11.29
CA LYS A 124 -6.31 5.50 -11.38
C LYS A 124 -6.44 6.38 -10.14
N PRO A 125 -6.26 7.70 -10.28
CA PRO A 125 -6.28 8.61 -9.15
C PRO A 125 -7.58 8.61 -8.36
N GLY A 126 -7.45 8.63 -7.03
CA GLY A 126 -8.57 8.76 -6.11
C GLY A 126 -9.19 10.16 -6.10
N PHE A 127 -10.43 10.27 -5.61
CA PHE A 127 -11.17 11.54 -5.58
C PHE A 127 -10.40 12.65 -4.82
N ALA A 128 -9.87 12.35 -3.64
CA ALA A 128 -9.15 13.32 -2.81
C ALA A 128 -7.93 13.91 -3.55
N ASN A 129 -7.13 13.05 -4.19
CA ASN A 129 -5.94 13.49 -4.91
C ASN A 129 -6.29 14.21 -6.22
N ARG A 130 -7.37 13.84 -6.91
CA ARG A 130 -7.88 14.63 -8.05
C ARG A 130 -8.32 16.02 -7.64
N LEU A 131 -8.95 16.16 -6.46
CA LEU A 131 -9.30 17.47 -5.89
C LEU A 131 -8.02 18.26 -5.54
N GLY A 132 -7.09 17.64 -4.82
CA GLY A 132 -5.83 18.27 -4.44
C GLY A 132 -5.02 18.76 -5.63
N ALA A 133 -4.89 17.96 -6.68
CA ALA A 133 -4.15 18.30 -7.90
C ALA A 133 -4.71 19.50 -8.68
N ARG A 134 -5.99 19.83 -8.49
CA ARG A 134 -6.59 21.07 -9.04
C ARG A 134 -6.27 22.33 -8.23
N LEU A 135 -5.78 22.16 -7.00
CA LEU A 135 -5.56 23.25 -6.05
C LEU A 135 -4.07 23.61 -5.88
N THR A 136 -3.17 22.73 -6.34
CA THR A 136 -1.71 22.95 -6.28
C THR A 136 -1.02 22.46 -7.55
N PRO A 137 0.06 23.12 -7.99
CA PRO A 137 0.91 22.57 -9.05
C PRO A 137 1.88 21.48 -8.56
N ASN A 138 2.00 21.30 -7.24
CA ASN A 138 2.96 20.37 -6.65
C ASN A 138 2.33 18.96 -6.57
N VAL A 139 2.34 18.23 -7.68
CA VAL A 139 1.73 16.90 -7.81
C VAL A 139 2.77 15.88 -8.22
N ALA A 140 2.83 14.78 -7.48
CA ALA A 140 3.65 13.62 -7.76
C ALA A 140 2.77 12.37 -7.91
N VAL A 141 3.20 11.44 -8.73
CA VAL A 141 2.50 10.18 -9.02
C VAL A 141 3.48 9.01 -9.03
N ALA A 142 2.98 7.83 -8.71
CA ALA A 142 3.78 6.61 -8.78
C ALA A 142 4.13 6.25 -10.23
N GLN A 143 3.19 6.41 -11.12
CA GLN A 143 3.32 6.12 -12.55
C GLN A 143 2.56 7.16 -13.38
N ALA A 144 2.88 7.27 -14.67
CA ALA A 144 2.23 8.22 -15.55
C ALA A 144 0.70 8.08 -15.55
N VAL A 145 0.01 9.21 -15.47
CA VAL A 145 -1.46 9.30 -15.56
C VAL A 145 -1.80 9.93 -16.91
N GLU A 146 -2.60 9.22 -17.70
CA GLU A 146 -2.86 9.60 -19.10
C GLU A 146 -3.58 10.94 -19.28
N SER A 147 -4.43 11.32 -18.32
CA SER A 147 -5.26 12.52 -18.47
C SER A 147 -5.66 13.18 -17.15
N GLY A 148 -6.09 14.44 -17.23
CA GLY A 148 -6.59 15.21 -16.09
C GLY A 148 -5.51 15.95 -15.33
N ALA A 149 -5.82 16.46 -14.14
CA ALA A 149 -4.94 17.33 -13.36
C ALA A 149 -3.64 16.67 -12.86
N LEU A 150 -3.50 15.35 -13.03
CA LEU A 150 -2.30 14.59 -12.66
C LEU A 150 -1.45 14.18 -13.87
N SER A 151 -1.85 14.52 -15.10
CA SER A 151 -1.11 14.08 -16.32
C SER A 151 0.29 14.71 -16.48
N SER A 152 0.51 15.88 -15.87
CA SER A 152 1.80 16.58 -15.85
C SER A 152 2.56 16.42 -14.53
N ALA A 153 2.13 15.48 -13.69
CA ALA A 153 2.73 15.25 -12.38
C ALA A 153 4.15 14.66 -12.49
N LEU A 154 4.97 14.92 -11.48
CA LEU A 154 6.29 14.31 -11.36
C LEU A 154 6.16 12.81 -11.07
N ILE A 155 6.77 11.97 -11.88
CA ILE A 155 6.81 10.52 -11.64
C ILE A 155 7.90 10.22 -10.60
N THR A 156 7.48 9.73 -9.45
CA THR A 156 8.40 9.44 -8.34
C THR A 156 8.53 7.96 -8.03
N GLY A 157 7.56 7.13 -8.44
CA GLY A 157 7.42 5.77 -7.96
C GLY A 157 6.60 5.71 -6.66
N ILE A 158 6.51 4.52 -6.09
CA ILE A 158 5.80 4.24 -4.83
C ILE A 158 6.81 4.17 -3.67
N PRO A 159 6.67 5.01 -2.63
CA PRO A 159 7.49 4.88 -1.43
C PRO A 159 7.36 3.50 -0.80
N LEU A 160 8.46 2.74 -0.81
CA LEU A 160 8.52 1.42 -0.19
C LEU A 160 8.68 1.56 1.32
N ARG A 161 8.11 0.63 2.07
CA ARG A 161 8.39 0.49 3.50
C ARG A 161 9.88 0.24 3.72
N SER A 162 10.40 0.74 4.84
CA SER A 162 11.83 0.62 5.17
C SER A 162 12.31 -0.83 5.31
N ASP A 163 11.44 -1.74 5.78
CA ASP A 163 11.74 -3.17 5.88
C ASP A 163 11.89 -3.82 4.50
N VAL A 164 11.06 -3.44 3.53
CA VAL A 164 11.16 -3.91 2.14
C VAL A 164 12.43 -3.39 1.46
N ALA A 165 12.76 -2.12 1.63
CA ALA A 165 14.00 -1.55 1.10
C ALA A 165 15.25 -2.22 1.70
N LYS A 166 15.24 -2.48 3.02
CA LYS A 166 16.32 -3.22 3.70
C LYS A 166 16.40 -4.67 3.21
N ALA A 167 15.27 -5.34 3.04
CA ALA A 167 15.21 -6.70 2.52
C ALA A 167 15.76 -6.77 1.09
N PHE A 168 15.43 -5.80 0.22
CA PHE A 168 16.05 -5.68 -1.09
C PHE A 168 17.57 -5.58 -1.00
N ALA A 169 18.08 -4.62 -0.24
CA ALA A 169 19.51 -4.38 -0.11
C ALA A 169 20.26 -5.61 0.43
N SER A 170 19.72 -6.29 1.44
CA SER A 170 20.32 -7.49 2.02
C SER A 170 20.23 -8.72 1.12
N SER A 171 19.29 -8.77 0.19
CA SER A 171 19.10 -9.88 -0.75
C SER A 171 19.92 -9.73 -2.03
N ALA A 172 20.40 -8.53 -2.35
CA ALA A 172 21.05 -8.21 -3.62
C ALA A 172 22.30 -9.06 -3.92
N ALA A 173 23.02 -9.50 -2.88
CA ALA A 173 24.19 -10.37 -3.03
C ALA A 173 23.82 -11.82 -3.37
N ASP A 174 22.73 -12.34 -2.84
CA ASP A 174 22.27 -13.73 -3.07
C ASP A 174 20.75 -13.86 -2.77
N TRP A 175 19.95 -13.66 -3.79
CA TRP A 175 18.49 -13.76 -3.71
C TRP A 175 18.00 -15.17 -3.33
N ALA A 176 18.68 -16.21 -3.80
CA ALA A 176 18.27 -17.59 -3.50
C ALA A 176 18.44 -17.91 -2.02
N LYS A 177 19.59 -17.52 -1.46
CA LYS A 177 19.90 -17.70 -0.03
C LYS A 177 18.97 -16.85 0.84
N ALA A 178 18.70 -15.60 0.45
CA ALA A 178 17.77 -14.73 1.18
C ALA A 178 16.37 -15.34 1.28
N ARG A 179 15.87 -15.92 0.19
CA ARG A 179 14.58 -16.62 0.15
C ARG A 179 14.53 -17.86 1.03
N ALA A 180 15.56 -18.70 0.96
CA ALA A 180 15.66 -19.89 1.80
C ALA A 180 15.68 -19.51 3.29
N ASN A 181 16.46 -18.50 3.67
CA ASN A 181 16.52 -17.98 5.03
C ASN A 181 15.17 -17.42 5.50
N ALA A 182 14.46 -16.69 4.65
CA ALA A 182 13.13 -16.17 4.94
C ALA A 182 12.11 -17.28 5.20
N LYS A 183 12.14 -18.38 4.43
CA LYS A 183 11.29 -19.56 4.70
C LYS A 183 11.60 -20.16 6.07
N VAL A 184 12.89 -20.36 6.39
CA VAL A 184 13.34 -20.92 7.67
C VAL A 184 12.89 -20.03 8.84
N SER A 185 13.07 -18.70 8.75
CA SER A 185 12.67 -17.76 9.82
C SER A 185 11.16 -17.78 10.10
N LEU A 186 10.35 -18.07 9.07
CA LEU A 186 8.90 -18.28 9.22
C LEU A 186 8.55 -19.71 9.66
N GLY A 187 9.57 -20.59 9.86
CA GLY A 187 9.41 -21.99 10.26
C GLY A 187 8.79 -22.86 9.15
N PHE A 188 9.19 -22.61 7.91
CA PHE A 188 8.90 -23.44 6.74
C PHE A 188 10.15 -24.13 6.22
N SER A 189 9.97 -25.20 5.44
CA SER A 189 11.08 -25.86 4.74
C SER A 189 11.67 -24.91 3.69
N PRO A 190 13.00 -24.75 3.62
CA PRO A 190 13.64 -23.86 2.65
C PRO A 190 13.50 -24.35 1.19
N THR A 191 13.33 -25.66 1.00
CA THR A 191 13.31 -26.30 -0.33
C THR A 191 11.90 -26.56 -0.87
N ALA A 192 10.90 -26.62 0.01
CA ALA A 192 9.52 -26.87 -0.42
C ALA A 192 8.84 -25.58 -0.94
N PRO A 193 7.95 -25.69 -1.95
CA PRO A 193 7.25 -24.53 -2.49
C PRO A 193 6.31 -23.93 -1.45
N LEU A 194 6.36 -22.60 -1.29
CA LEU A 194 5.54 -21.83 -0.35
C LEU A 194 4.60 -20.85 -1.08
N VAL A 195 3.32 -20.98 -0.82
CA VAL A 195 2.32 -19.98 -1.20
C VAL A 195 2.11 -18.99 -0.05
N LEU A 196 2.12 -17.70 -0.37
CA LEU A 196 1.65 -16.64 0.51
C LEU A 196 0.28 -16.15 0.01
N ALA A 197 -0.76 -16.27 0.83
CA ALA A 197 -2.10 -15.78 0.50
C ALA A 197 -2.51 -14.66 1.46
N PHE A 198 -2.88 -13.48 0.92
CA PHE A 198 -3.40 -12.35 1.71
C PHE A 198 -4.26 -11.41 0.85
N PHE A 199 -5.27 -10.77 1.45
CA PHE A 199 -6.24 -9.96 0.71
C PHE A 199 -6.44 -8.57 1.34
N GLY A 200 -5.33 -7.94 1.72
CA GLY A 200 -5.28 -6.66 2.42
C GLY A 200 -5.40 -6.81 3.94
N SER A 201 -5.23 -5.71 4.67
CA SER A 201 -5.19 -5.70 6.14
C SER A 201 -6.50 -6.16 6.81
N GLN A 202 -7.63 -6.00 6.13
CA GLN A 202 -8.94 -6.46 6.63
C GLN A 202 -9.30 -7.85 6.11
N GLY A 203 -8.55 -8.37 5.13
CA GLY A 203 -8.82 -9.63 4.47
C GLY A 203 -10.04 -9.62 3.55
N SER A 204 -10.45 -10.79 3.13
CA SER A 204 -11.64 -11.00 2.29
C SER A 204 -12.29 -12.32 2.64
N VAL A 205 -13.46 -12.30 3.26
CA VAL A 205 -14.22 -13.51 3.63
C VAL A 205 -14.34 -14.49 2.45
N ALA A 206 -14.73 -13.97 1.28
CA ALA A 206 -14.92 -14.81 0.09
C ALA A 206 -13.63 -15.46 -0.40
N LEU A 207 -12.52 -14.70 -0.47
CA LEU A 207 -11.25 -15.26 -0.95
C LEU A 207 -10.59 -16.16 0.08
N ASN A 208 -10.70 -15.83 1.38
CA ASN A 208 -10.25 -16.73 2.45
C ASN A 208 -10.93 -18.09 2.36
N ALA A 209 -12.26 -18.12 2.14
CA ALA A 209 -13.01 -19.37 1.97
C ALA A 209 -12.55 -20.17 0.75
N VAL A 210 -12.14 -19.52 -0.34
CA VAL A 210 -11.55 -20.23 -1.50
C VAL A 210 -10.21 -20.84 -1.13
N ILE A 211 -9.32 -20.08 -0.46
CA ILE A 211 -8.02 -20.60 -0.01
C ILE A 211 -8.21 -21.80 0.94
N GLU A 212 -9.09 -21.70 1.93
CA GLU A 212 -9.35 -22.80 2.87
C GLU A 212 -9.85 -24.07 2.18
N LYS A 213 -10.78 -23.93 1.25
CA LYS A 213 -11.28 -25.07 0.44
C LYS A 213 -10.22 -25.63 -0.51
N SER A 214 -9.17 -24.86 -0.82
CA SER A 214 -8.06 -25.26 -1.70
C SER A 214 -6.89 -25.91 -0.96
N LEU A 215 -6.95 -26.04 0.37
CA LEU A 215 -5.85 -26.62 1.17
C LEU A 215 -5.36 -27.99 0.64
N PRO A 216 -6.23 -28.94 0.24
CA PRO A 216 -5.76 -30.21 -0.33
C PRO A 216 -4.83 -30.04 -1.54
N SER A 217 -5.16 -29.11 -2.44
CA SER A 217 -4.33 -28.81 -3.63
C SER A 217 -3.08 -28.03 -3.27
N LEU A 218 -3.20 -27.00 -2.42
CA LEU A 218 -2.09 -26.10 -2.02
C LEU A 218 -1.01 -26.85 -1.21
N LEU A 219 -1.40 -27.86 -0.43
CA LEU A 219 -0.49 -28.67 0.38
C LEU A 219 -0.04 -29.98 -0.32
N SER A 220 -0.53 -30.24 -1.54
CA SER A 220 -0.09 -31.39 -2.32
C SER A 220 1.40 -31.31 -2.66
N ASN A 221 2.04 -32.46 -2.92
CA ASN A 221 3.44 -32.55 -3.33
C ASN A 221 4.43 -31.78 -2.41
N GLY A 222 4.15 -31.73 -1.11
CA GLY A 222 5.01 -31.04 -0.15
C GLY A 222 4.79 -29.54 -0.07
N GLY A 223 3.79 -29.00 -0.76
CA GLY A 223 3.46 -27.56 -0.73
C GLY A 223 3.21 -27.01 0.67
N GLN A 224 3.53 -25.76 0.87
CA GLN A 224 3.40 -25.01 2.12
C GLN A 224 2.54 -23.76 1.89
N LEU A 225 1.83 -23.29 2.93
CA LEU A 225 0.97 -22.12 2.85
C LEU A 225 1.10 -21.24 4.08
N LEU A 226 1.37 -19.96 3.86
CA LEU A 226 1.18 -18.87 4.83
C LEU A 226 -0.06 -18.06 4.42
N HIS A 227 -1.07 -18.00 5.28
CA HIS A 227 -2.35 -17.36 4.98
C HIS A 227 -2.68 -16.26 6.00
N ALA A 228 -2.66 -15.00 5.57
CA ALA A 228 -3.12 -13.88 6.38
C ALA A 228 -4.59 -13.56 6.06
N VAL A 229 -5.47 -13.93 6.97
CA VAL A 229 -6.93 -13.83 6.76
C VAL A 229 -7.49 -12.42 6.94
N GLY A 230 -6.76 -11.52 7.60
CA GLY A 230 -7.23 -10.18 7.99
C GLY A 230 -7.76 -10.14 9.42
N LYS A 231 -7.53 -9.01 10.12
CA LYS A 231 -7.77 -8.85 11.56
C LYS A 231 -9.22 -9.09 12.03
N LEU A 232 -10.18 -8.96 11.13
CA LEU A 232 -11.62 -9.07 11.47
C LEU A 232 -12.25 -10.41 11.05
N ASN A 233 -11.46 -11.31 10.46
CA ASN A 233 -11.96 -12.61 10.00
C ASN A 233 -11.63 -13.72 10.98
N PRO A 234 -12.44 -14.79 11.03
CA PRO A 234 -12.12 -15.98 11.79
C PRO A 234 -10.74 -16.52 11.41
N LEU A 235 -9.97 -16.96 12.40
CA LEU A 235 -8.65 -17.53 12.18
C LEU A 235 -8.76 -19.06 12.06
N PRO A 236 -8.49 -19.64 10.86
CA PRO A 236 -8.47 -21.09 10.68
C PRO A 236 -7.37 -21.71 11.56
N LYS A 237 -7.58 -22.96 11.97
CA LYS A 237 -6.57 -23.70 12.73
C LYS A 237 -5.38 -24.02 11.83
N SER A 238 -4.19 -23.63 12.28
CA SER A 238 -2.95 -24.02 11.63
C SER A 238 -2.72 -25.54 11.75
N GLN A 239 -2.06 -26.12 10.75
CA GLN A 239 -1.69 -27.52 10.72
C GLN A 239 -0.32 -27.67 10.09
N GLU A 240 0.18 -28.91 9.95
CA GLU A 240 1.45 -29.15 9.28
C GLU A 240 1.49 -28.50 7.89
N ARG A 241 2.54 -27.71 7.61
CA ARG A 241 2.76 -26.97 6.35
C ARG A 241 1.72 -25.88 6.03
N TYR A 242 0.75 -25.64 6.92
CA TYR A 242 -0.21 -24.53 6.82
C TYR A 242 -0.18 -23.66 8.07
N LYS A 243 0.25 -22.41 7.92
CA LYS A 243 0.19 -21.40 8.97
C LYS A 243 -0.84 -20.33 8.61
N SER A 244 -1.83 -20.15 9.48
CA SER A 244 -2.79 -19.07 9.41
C SER A 244 -2.44 -17.98 10.42
N THR A 245 -2.65 -16.72 10.06
CA THR A 245 -2.48 -15.58 10.94
C THR A 245 -3.54 -14.51 10.63
N ALA A 246 -3.90 -13.71 11.62
CA ALA A 246 -4.80 -12.58 11.40
C ALA A 246 -4.12 -11.48 10.60
N TYR A 247 -2.81 -11.27 10.81
CA TYR A 247 -2.04 -10.21 10.16
C TYR A 247 -0.55 -10.59 10.14
N ILE A 248 0.16 -10.21 9.08
CA ILE A 248 1.61 -10.36 8.97
C ILE A 248 2.23 -8.97 9.20
N GLU A 249 3.04 -8.84 10.23
CA GLU A 249 3.74 -7.59 10.54
C GLU A 249 4.99 -7.44 9.68
N ASP A 250 5.79 -8.50 9.57
CA ASP A 250 6.97 -8.56 8.69
C ASP A 250 6.59 -9.09 7.30
N MET A 251 6.00 -8.20 6.49
CA MET A 251 5.64 -8.53 5.12
C MET A 251 6.86 -8.70 4.21
N ALA A 252 7.99 -8.05 4.49
CA ALA A 252 9.19 -8.19 3.70
C ALA A 252 9.72 -9.63 3.74
N THR A 253 9.81 -10.22 4.93
CA THR A 253 10.17 -11.63 5.09
C THR A 253 9.14 -12.56 4.46
N ALA A 254 7.83 -12.28 4.59
CA ALA A 254 6.78 -13.08 3.98
C ALA A 254 6.84 -13.06 2.45
N TYR A 255 7.09 -11.89 1.85
CA TYR A 255 7.29 -11.77 0.41
C TYR A 255 8.53 -12.56 -0.05
N LEU A 256 9.69 -12.36 0.59
CA LEU A 256 10.91 -13.10 0.23
C LEU A 256 10.71 -14.60 0.30
N ALA A 257 10.04 -15.11 1.33
CA ALA A 257 9.80 -16.54 1.54
C ALA A 257 8.90 -17.18 0.48
N ALA A 258 7.96 -16.42 -0.09
CA ALA A 258 6.96 -16.96 -0.99
C ALA A 258 7.53 -17.35 -2.35
N ASP A 259 7.18 -18.50 -2.87
CA ASP A 259 7.41 -18.86 -4.28
C ASP A 259 6.26 -18.40 -5.17
N LEU A 260 5.04 -18.38 -4.64
CA LEU A 260 3.85 -17.85 -5.29
C LEU A 260 3.07 -16.99 -4.32
N ILE A 261 2.69 -15.79 -4.75
CA ILE A 261 1.82 -14.91 -3.96
C ILE A 261 0.42 -14.91 -4.57
N ILE A 262 -0.61 -15.01 -3.73
CA ILE A 262 -2.02 -14.86 -4.12
C ILE A 262 -2.59 -13.69 -3.35
N SER A 263 -2.89 -12.58 -4.02
CA SER A 263 -3.27 -11.35 -3.31
C SER A 263 -4.20 -10.44 -4.12
N ARG A 264 -4.71 -9.42 -3.45
CA ARG A 264 -5.26 -8.22 -4.11
C ARG A 264 -4.13 -7.41 -4.75
N SER A 265 -4.44 -6.66 -5.80
CA SER A 265 -3.50 -5.78 -6.50
C SER A 265 -3.57 -4.32 -6.02
N GLY A 266 -3.43 -4.12 -4.70
CA GLY A 266 -3.20 -2.77 -4.16
C GLY A 266 -1.85 -2.21 -4.63
N ALA A 267 -1.76 -0.92 -4.90
CA ALA A 267 -0.55 -0.31 -5.48
C ALA A 267 0.72 -0.63 -4.68
N ILE A 268 0.66 -0.50 -3.34
CA ILE A 268 1.79 -0.80 -2.46
C ILE A 268 2.20 -2.27 -2.55
N SER A 269 1.24 -3.20 -2.47
CA SER A 269 1.55 -4.64 -2.58
C SER A 269 2.17 -4.98 -3.93
N CYS A 270 1.68 -4.41 -5.04
CA CYS A 270 2.29 -4.60 -6.35
C CYS A 270 3.74 -4.12 -6.39
N SER A 271 4.02 -2.92 -5.87
CA SER A 271 5.36 -2.36 -5.82
C SER A 271 6.31 -3.20 -4.95
N GLU A 272 5.88 -3.60 -3.73
CA GLU A 272 6.70 -4.41 -2.82
C GLU A 272 6.97 -5.82 -3.36
N ILE A 273 5.97 -6.46 -3.97
CA ILE A 273 6.12 -7.76 -4.64
C ILE A 273 7.12 -7.65 -5.78
N ASN A 274 7.05 -6.59 -6.57
CA ASN A 274 7.99 -6.31 -7.65
C ASN A 274 9.39 -6.02 -7.12
N ALA A 275 9.51 -5.20 -6.09
CA ALA A 275 10.80 -4.86 -5.48
C ALA A 275 11.52 -6.10 -4.95
N LEU A 276 10.81 -7.08 -4.40
CA LEU A 276 11.41 -8.32 -3.89
C LEU A 276 11.43 -9.47 -4.92
N GLY A 277 11.14 -9.16 -6.19
CA GLY A 277 11.26 -10.10 -7.30
C GLY A 277 10.34 -11.32 -7.16
N ARG A 278 9.09 -11.13 -6.72
CA ARG A 278 8.17 -12.24 -6.49
C ARG A 278 7.13 -12.35 -7.60
N TYR A 279 6.69 -13.59 -7.86
CA TYR A 279 5.60 -13.86 -8.79
C TYR A 279 4.26 -13.86 -8.06
N ALA A 280 3.26 -13.19 -8.63
CA ALA A 280 1.95 -13.08 -8.00
C ALA A 280 0.78 -13.39 -8.94
N LEU A 281 -0.20 -14.11 -8.42
CA LEU A 281 -1.56 -14.15 -8.95
C LEU A 281 -2.36 -13.04 -8.27
N PHE A 282 -2.71 -12.02 -9.03
CA PHE A 282 -3.50 -10.90 -8.53
C PHE A 282 -5.00 -11.12 -8.76
N ILE A 283 -5.78 -10.84 -7.73
CA ILE A 283 -7.24 -10.87 -7.76
C ILE A 283 -7.75 -9.47 -7.45
N PRO A 284 -7.90 -8.58 -8.44
CA PRO A 284 -8.33 -7.20 -8.22
C PRO A 284 -9.64 -7.12 -7.47
N LEU A 285 -9.78 -6.12 -6.59
CA LEU A 285 -11.04 -5.85 -5.92
C LEU A 285 -12.07 -5.38 -6.96
N PRO A 286 -13.25 -6.04 -7.07
CA PRO A 286 -14.23 -5.74 -8.12
C PRO A 286 -15.05 -4.46 -7.88
N ILE A 287 -14.73 -3.70 -6.82
CA ILE A 287 -15.42 -2.46 -6.43
C ILE A 287 -14.44 -1.27 -6.45
N GLY A 288 -14.95 -0.06 -6.44
CA GLY A 288 -14.16 1.16 -6.54
C GLY A 288 -14.17 1.73 -7.96
N ASN A 289 -13.08 2.35 -8.39
CA ASN A 289 -12.93 2.87 -9.75
C ASN A 289 -12.14 1.91 -10.66
N GLY A 290 -11.88 0.68 -10.21
CA GLY A 290 -11.15 -0.34 -10.94
C GLY A 290 -9.62 -0.14 -10.95
N GLU A 291 -9.09 0.68 -10.04
CA GLU A 291 -7.66 1.00 -9.95
C GLU A 291 -6.78 -0.23 -9.79
N GLN A 292 -7.25 -1.25 -9.06
CA GLN A 292 -6.44 -2.43 -8.76
C GLN A 292 -6.05 -3.23 -10.01
N ARG A 293 -6.91 -3.29 -11.02
CA ARG A 293 -6.57 -3.98 -12.28
C ARG A 293 -5.38 -3.31 -12.98
N PHE A 294 -5.28 -1.98 -12.90
CA PHE A 294 -4.20 -1.20 -13.51
C PHE A 294 -2.93 -1.20 -12.68
N ASN A 295 -3.04 -1.26 -11.34
CA ASN A 295 -1.87 -1.32 -10.46
C ASN A 295 -0.99 -2.56 -10.73
N ALA A 296 -1.58 -3.68 -11.14
CA ALA A 296 -0.85 -4.90 -11.46
C ALA A 296 -0.04 -4.83 -12.76
N ASN A 297 -0.35 -3.89 -13.67
CA ASN A 297 0.22 -3.86 -15.02
C ASN A 297 1.75 -3.84 -15.02
N GLN A 298 2.37 -3.03 -14.15
CA GLN A 298 3.83 -2.95 -14.08
C GLN A 298 4.46 -4.30 -13.71
N VAL A 299 3.90 -5.01 -12.76
CA VAL A 299 4.39 -6.33 -12.33
C VAL A 299 4.22 -7.36 -13.44
N ILE A 300 3.07 -7.32 -14.14
CA ILE A 300 2.76 -8.23 -15.24
C ILE A 300 3.68 -8.01 -16.43
N THR A 301 3.94 -6.75 -16.82
CA THR A 301 4.84 -6.44 -17.94
C THR A 301 6.28 -6.85 -17.69
N GLN A 302 6.68 -7.00 -16.43
CA GLN A 302 7.97 -7.55 -16.03
C GLN A 302 7.98 -9.08 -15.91
N GLY A 303 6.91 -9.77 -16.34
CA GLY A 303 6.79 -11.22 -16.27
C GLY A 303 6.63 -11.80 -14.85
N ARG A 304 6.24 -10.97 -13.87
CA ARG A 304 6.19 -11.35 -12.45
C ARG A 304 4.79 -11.59 -11.93
N GLY A 305 3.82 -11.79 -12.79
CA GLY A 305 2.47 -12.08 -12.33
C GLY A 305 1.43 -12.13 -13.41
N GLU A 306 0.24 -12.48 -13.01
CA GLU A 306 -0.97 -12.49 -13.83
C GLU A 306 -2.20 -12.07 -13.01
N VAL A 307 -3.27 -11.72 -13.69
CA VAL A 307 -4.54 -11.31 -13.08
C VAL A 307 -5.62 -12.32 -13.37
N ILE A 308 -6.44 -12.60 -12.37
CA ILE A 308 -7.70 -13.33 -12.50
C ILE A 308 -8.86 -12.52 -11.89
N ASP A 309 -10.01 -12.58 -12.52
CA ASP A 309 -11.23 -12.00 -11.94
C ASP A 309 -11.71 -12.81 -10.75
N GLN A 310 -12.20 -12.12 -9.71
CA GLN A 310 -12.61 -12.78 -8.47
C GLN A 310 -13.67 -13.87 -8.69
N GLU A 311 -14.56 -13.69 -9.66
CA GLU A 311 -15.63 -14.65 -10.00
C GLU A 311 -15.09 -15.96 -10.55
N LEU A 312 -13.94 -15.95 -11.20
CA LEU A 312 -13.26 -17.13 -11.75
C LEU A 312 -12.36 -17.83 -10.72
N PHE A 313 -11.95 -17.11 -9.66
CA PHE A 313 -11.06 -17.66 -8.65
C PHE A 313 -11.80 -18.62 -7.73
N SER A 314 -11.60 -19.92 -7.96
CA SER A 314 -12.28 -21.01 -7.26
C SER A 314 -11.31 -22.13 -6.86
N PRO A 315 -11.68 -23.04 -5.94
CA PRO A 315 -10.84 -24.19 -5.58
C PRO A 315 -10.49 -25.08 -6.77
N SER A 316 -11.44 -25.31 -7.69
CA SER A 316 -11.19 -26.08 -8.91
C SER A 316 -10.23 -25.39 -9.85
N TRP A 317 -10.34 -24.05 -9.98
CA TRP A 317 -9.40 -23.27 -10.76
C TRP A 317 -7.97 -23.36 -10.19
N ILE A 318 -7.82 -23.23 -8.87
CA ILE A 318 -6.52 -23.37 -8.18
C ILE A 318 -5.94 -24.74 -8.45
N ALA A 319 -6.71 -25.81 -8.24
CA ALA A 319 -6.26 -27.17 -8.47
C ALA A 319 -5.73 -27.41 -9.90
N SER A 320 -6.43 -26.85 -10.91
CA SER A 320 -6.05 -27.00 -12.31
C SER A 320 -4.87 -26.11 -12.74
N ASN A 321 -4.57 -25.02 -12.03
CA ASN A 321 -3.58 -24.02 -12.46
C ASN A 321 -2.34 -23.94 -11.57
N LEU A 322 -2.33 -24.56 -10.39
CA LEU A 322 -1.26 -24.39 -9.40
C LEU A 322 0.12 -24.74 -9.95
N SER A 323 0.24 -25.89 -10.64
CA SER A 323 1.51 -26.32 -11.25
C SER A 323 2.00 -25.35 -12.31
N ARG A 324 1.10 -24.81 -13.14
CA ARG A 324 1.41 -23.79 -14.15
C ARG A 324 1.90 -22.49 -13.49
N LEU A 325 1.26 -22.07 -12.39
CA LEU A 325 1.65 -20.88 -11.65
C LEU A 325 3.05 -21.01 -11.04
N PHE A 326 3.37 -22.17 -10.46
CA PHE A 326 4.71 -22.43 -9.95
C PHE A 326 5.77 -22.47 -11.05
N ALA A 327 5.45 -23.07 -12.21
CA ALA A 327 6.36 -23.06 -13.36
C ALA A 327 6.66 -21.61 -13.81
N LYS A 328 5.63 -20.78 -13.99
CA LYS A 328 5.81 -19.35 -14.33
C LYS A 328 6.58 -18.58 -13.26
N SER A 329 6.36 -18.90 -11.99
CA SER A 329 7.13 -18.29 -10.90
C SER A 329 8.61 -18.67 -10.96
N ALA A 330 8.92 -19.93 -11.29
CA ALA A 330 10.30 -20.39 -11.45
C ALA A 330 11.00 -19.74 -12.65
N ASP A 331 10.28 -19.47 -13.73
CA ASP A 331 10.77 -18.79 -14.93
C ASP A 331 10.88 -17.27 -14.78
N SER A 332 10.29 -16.69 -13.71
CA SER A 332 10.33 -15.24 -13.49
C SER A 332 11.71 -14.77 -13.02
N PRO A 333 12.10 -13.49 -13.29
CA PRO A 333 13.39 -12.98 -12.85
C PRO A 333 13.59 -13.11 -11.34
N LEU A 334 14.72 -13.70 -10.92
CA LEU A 334 15.02 -13.98 -9.52
C LEU A 334 15.29 -12.71 -8.72
N ALA A 335 16.02 -11.75 -9.29
CA ALA A 335 16.37 -10.48 -8.65
C ALA A 335 15.17 -9.55 -8.55
N GLY A 336 15.10 -8.74 -7.51
CA GLY A 336 14.09 -7.71 -7.36
C GLY A 336 14.24 -6.54 -8.33
N SER A 337 13.25 -5.64 -8.35
CA SER A 337 13.27 -4.39 -9.10
C SER A 337 13.64 -3.22 -8.18
N ASP A 338 14.56 -2.37 -8.62
CA ASP A 338 15.00 -1.17 -7.92
C ASP A 338 14.17 0.09 -8.23
N SER A 339 13.18 -0.04 -9.13
CA SER A 339 12.41 1.08 -9.69
C SER A 339 11.83 2.03 -8.64
N ASP A 340 11.41 1.51 -7.49
CA ASP A 340 10.76 2.25 -6.43
C ASP A 340 11.65 2.55 -5.21
N LEU A 341 12.90 2.06 -5.20
CA LEU A 341 13.81 2.24 -4.04
C LEU A 341 14.09 3.69 -3.70
N THR A 342 14.17 4.56 -4.71
CA THR A 342 14.44 6.00 -4.54
C THR A 342 13.18 6.87 -4.45
N ALA A 343 11.99 6.26 -4.45
CA ALA A 343 10.73 7.00 -4.49
C ALA A 343 10.55 7.96 -3.30
N SER A 344 10.87 7.50 -2.08
CA SER A 344 10.79 8.33 -0.88
C SER A 344 11.71 9.55 -0.95
N GLU A 345 12.94 9.37 -1.43
CA GLU A 345 13.91 10.47 -1.60
C GLU A 345 13.46 11.47 -2.67
N LYS A 346 12.96 10.99 -3.81
CA LYS A 346 12.40 11.85 -4.87
C LYS A 346 11.25 12.71 -4.35
N ILE A 347 10.39 12.13 -3.51
CA ILE A 347 9.27 12.87 -2.91
C ILE A 347 9.78 13.90 -1.89
N VAL A 348 10.77 13.56 -1.05
CA VAL A 348 11.37 14.52 -0.12
C VAL A 348 12.00 15.68 -0.88
N ASN A 349 12.77 15.43 -1.94
CA ASN A 349 13.34 16.47 -2.78
C ASN A 349 12.24 17.37 -3.41
N PHE A 350 11.12 16.78 -3.80
CA PHE A 350 9.99 17.53 -4.35
C PHE A 350 9.26 18.35 -3.27
N MET A 351 9.21 17.87 -2.02
CA MET A 351 8.70 18.64 -0.90
C MET A 351 9.58 19.88 -0.61
N GLU A 352 10.91 19.72 -0.67
CA GLU A 352 11.87 20.83 -0.54
C GLU A 352 11.68 21.87 -1.65
N TYR A 353 11.51 21.43 -2.89
CA TYR A 353 11.20 22.30 -4.01
C TYR A 353 9.89 23.09 -3.78
N ALA A 354 8.83 22.42 -3.30
CA ALA A 354 7.56 23.07 -3.00
C ALA A 354 7.66 24.13 -1.87
N LEU A 355 8.55 23.89 -0.89
CA LEU A 355 8.86 24.86 0.17
C LEU A 355 9.63 26.09 -0.34
N ALA A 356 10.60 25.87 -1.24
CA ALA A 356 11.41 26.97 -1.78
C ALA A 356 10.54 27.95 -2.59
N ARG A 357 9.63 27.45 -3.42
CA ARG A 357 8.71 28.27 -4.25
C ARG A 357 7.73 29.15 -3.45
N LYS A 358 7.57 28.91 -2.15
CA LYS A 358 6.76 29.80 -1.28
C LYS A 358 7.53 31.05 -0.85
N ARG A 359 8.87 30.98 -0.88
CA ARG A 359 9.74 32.07 -0.37
C ARG A 359 10.00 33.13 -1.44
N ASP A 360 9.74 32.78 -2.69
CA ASP A 360 9.75 33.70 -3.83
C ASP A 360 8.32 34.24 -4.09
#